data_6d2b8d66353582ad4837fb6847c02ce0
#
_entry.id   6d2b8d66353582ad4837fb6847c02ce0
#
_cell.length_a   1.000
_cell.length_b   1.000
_cell.length_c   1.000
_cell.angle_alpha   90.00
_cell.angle_beta   90.00
_cell.angle_gamma   90.00
#
_symmetry.space_group_name_H-M   'P 1'
#
loop_
_entity.id
_entity.type
_entity.pdbx_description
1 polymer ?
#
loop_
_entity_poly.entity_id
_entity_poly.type
_entity_poly.pdbx_seq_one_letter_code
_entity_poly.pdbx_strand_id
1 'polypeptide(L)' 'MNFMPNDREPVYLQIIRYIKQKVVRGELNPGDTIPSRREMAQILKVNPNTVQKSYKEMEEMGIINLSLIHI' A
#
# COMPACT_ATOMS: atom_id res chain seq x y z
N MET A 1 -13.63 3.77 -1.99
CA MET A 1 -13.07 4.95 -1.29
C MET A 1 -11.83 5.42 -2.01
N ASN A 2 -11.76 6.70 -2.30
CA ASN A 2 -10.60 7.25 -2.98
C ASN A 2 -9.49 7.57 -1.98
N PHE A 3 -8.25 7.31 -2.39
CA PHE A 3 -7.10 7.72 -1.60
C PHE A 3 -6.91 9.23 -1.77
N MET A 4 -6.93 9.97 -0.65
CA MET A 4 -6.77 11.42 -0.67
C MET A 4 -5.74 11.80 0.39
N PRO A 5 -4.47 11.97 0.00
CA PRO A 5 -3.44 12.33 0.96
C PRO A 5 -3.68 13.73 1.53
N ASN A 6 -3.28 13.92 2.77
CA ASN A 6 -3.35 15.20 3.43
C ASN A 6 -1.96 15.60 3.94
N ASP A 7 -1.83 16.84 4.44
CA ASP A 7 -0.54 17.38 4.88
C ASP A 7 -0.24 17.11 6.36
N ARG A 8 -1.13 16.41 7.06
CA ARG A 8 -1.03 16.26 8.52
C ARG A 8 -0.07 15.17 8.95
N GLU A 9 0.18 14.21 8.06
CA GLU A 9 1.04 13.07 8.39
C GLU A 9 1.77 12.63 7.13
N PRO A 10 2.89 11.90 7.27
CA PRO A 10 3.62 11.38 6.12
C PRO A 10 2.73 10.53 5.22
N VAL A 11 2.89 10.68 3.91
CA VAL A 11 2.06 9.98 2.93
C VAL A 11 2.21 8.46 3.07
N TYR A 12 3.40 7.96 3.39
CA TYR A 12 3.59 6.51 3.50
C TYR A 12 2.72 5.90 4.61
N LEU A 13 2.46 6.63 5.69
CA LEU A 13 1.55 6.15 6.74
C LEU A 13 0.11 6.12 6.26
N GLN A 14 -0.27 7.08 5.43
CA GLN A 14 -1.59 7.12 4.85
C GLN A 14 -1.81 5.96 3.89
N ILE A 15 -0.78 5.58 3.13
CA ILE A 15 -0.84 4.43 2.23
C ILE A 15 -1.03 3.14 3.04
N ILE A 16 -0.30 3.00 4.14
CA ILE A 16 -0.43 1.84 5.02
C ILE A 16 -1.86 1.71 5.53
N ARG A 17 -2.44 2.81 5.98
CA ARG A 17 -3.82 2.83 6.48
C ARG A 17 -4.80 2.45 5.37
N TYR A 18 -4.59 2.96 4.17
CA TYR A 18 -5.43 2.68 3.02
C TYR A 18 -5.46 1.18 2.71
N ILE A 19 -4.29 0.54 2.69
CA ILE A 19 -4.18 -0.89 2.40
C ILE A 19 -4.75 -1.73 3.54
N LYS A 20 -4.51 -1.33 4.79
CA LYS A 20 -5.10 -2.01 5.94
C LYS A 20 -6.62 -2.04 5.85
N GLN A 21 -7.24 -0.94 5.43
CA GLN A 21 -8.67 -0.88 5.29
C GLN A 21 -9.17 -1.85 4.22
N LYS A 22 -8.42 -1.99 3.12
CA LYS A 22 -8.78 -2.96 2.09
C LYS A 22 -8.73 -4.39 2.60
N VAL A 23 -7.74 -4.70 3.42
CA VAL A 23 -7.62 -6.02 4.02
C VAL A 23 -8.80 -6.28 4.97
N VAL A 24 -9.12 -5.31 5.82
CA VAL A 24 -10.22 -5.44 6.79
C VAL A 24 -11.56 -5.62 6.08
N ARG A 25 -11.74 -4.96 4.94
CA ARG A 25 -12.99 -5.06 4.18
C ARG A 25 -13.08 -6.31 3.32
N GLY A 26 -12.03 -7.11 3.27
CA GLY A 26 -11.99 -8.29 2.42
C GLY A 26 -11.76 -7.98 0.95
N GLU A 27 -11.41 -6.75 0.61
CA GLU A 27 -11.12 -6.36 -0.77
C GLU A 27 -9.73 -6.82 -1.20
N LEU A 28 -8.84 -7.08 -0.24
CA LEU A 28 -7.51 -7.62 -0.46
C LEU A 28 -7.34 -8.77 0.51
N ASN A 29 -7.31 -9.99 0.00
CA ASN A 29 -7.25 -11.21 0.83
C ASN A 29 -5.81 -11.73 0.93
N PRO A 30 -5.47 -12.49 1.98
CA PRO A 30 -4.18 -13.13 2.08
C PRO A 30 -3.92 -13.98 0.84
N GLY A 31 -2.74 -13.82 0.25
CA GLY A 31 -2.38 -14.55 -0.96
C GLY A 31 -2.69 -13.83 -2.25
N ASP A 32 -3.45 -12.75 -2.21
CA ASP A 32 -3.72 -11.95 -3.41
C ASP A 32 -2.45 -11.26 -3.89
N THR A 33 -2.34 -11.12 -5.22
CA THR A 33 -1.25 -10.37 -5.82
C THR A 33 -1.46 -8.88 -5.60
N ILE A 34 -0.43 -8.20 -5.11
CA ILE A 34 -0.48 -6.76 -4.88
C ILE A 34 0.15 -6.04 -6.08
N PRO A 35 -0.39 -4.87 -6.49
CA PRO A 35 0.23 -4.11 -7.55
C PRO A 35 1.70 -3.80 -7.24
N SER A 36 2.53 -3.70 -8.27
CA SER A 36 3.91 -3.29 -8.09
C SER A 36 3.98 -1.89 -7.51
N ARG A 37 5.15 -1.52 -6.99
CA ARG A 37 5.35 -0.18 -6.44
C ARG A 37 5.02 0.90 -7.46
N ARG A 38 5.44 0.70 -8.71
CA ARG A 38 5.17 1.65 -9.80
C ARG A 38 3.68 1.74 -10.10
N GLU A 39 3.02 0.58 -10.18
CA GLU A 39 1.59 0.57 -10.45
C GLU A 39 0.79 1.24 -9.33
N MET A 40 1.12 0.92 -8.09
CA MET A 40 0.44 1.53 -6.95
C MET A 40 0.69 3.03 -6.92
N ALA A 41 1.91 3.48 -7.25
CA ALA A 41 2.23 4.90 -7.30
C ALA A 41 1.37 5.62 -8.35
N GLN A 42 1.12 4.98 -9.49
CA GLN A 42 0.25 5.54 -10.51
C GLN A 42 -1.21 5.57 -10.05
N ILE A 43 -1.66 4.49 -9.41
CA ILE A 43 -3.04 4.41 -8.89
C ILE A 43 -3.30 5.50 -7.85
N LEU A 44 -2.38 5.68 -6.93
CA LEU A 44 -2.53 6.63 -5.82
C LEU A 44 -2.00 8.03 -6.15
N LYS A 45 -1.31 8.18 -7.28
CA LYS A 45 -0.69 9.44 -7.71
C LYS A 45 0.32 9.96 -6.69
N VAL A 46 1.20 9.08 -6.25
CA VAL A 46 2.25 9.41 -5.29
C VAL A 46 3.61 8.93 -5.83
N ASN A 47 4.69 9.31 -5.15
CA ASN A 47 6.04 8.93 -5.53
C ASN A 47 6.25 7.43 -5.30
N PRO A 48 6.84 6.69 -6.27
CA PRO A 48 7.12 5.26 -6.08
C PRO A 48 7.99 4.95 -4.86
N ASN A 49 8.90 5.84 -4.49
CA ASN A 49 9.74 5.65 -3.30
C ASN A 49 8.89 5.65 -2.02
N THR A 50 7.84 6.44 -2.00
CA THR A 50 6.90 6.49 -0.88
C THR A 50 6.14 5.17 -0.77
N VAL A 51 5.72 4.61 -1.91
CA VAL A 51 5.06 3.31 -1.95
C VAL A 51 6.02 2.22 -1.48
N GLN A 52 7.28 2.28 -1.90
CA GLN A 52 8.30 1.31 -1.48
C GLN A 52 8.44 1.30 0.04
N LYS A 53 8.51 2.47 0.66
CA LYS A 53 8.61 2.58 2.11
C LYS A 53 7.38 1.99 2.79
N SER A 54 6.19 2.26 2.26
CA SER A 54 4.95 1.71 2.80
C SER A 54 4.93 0.19 2.72
N TYR A 55 5.31 -0.36 1.58
CA TYR A 55 5.32 -1.81 1.37
C TYR A 55 6.31 -2.49 2.32
N LYS A 56 7.49 -1.90 2.47
CA LYS A 56 8.51 -2.48 3.36
C LYS A 56 8.00 -2.53 4.80
N GLU A 57 7.42 -1.45 5.27
CA GLU A 57 6.89 -1.40 6.63
C GLU A 57 5.72 -2.34 6.83
N MET A 58 4.84 -2.44 5.83
CA MET A 58 3.72 -3.39 5.92
C MET A 58 4.20 -4.83 5.95
N GLU A 59 5.27 -5.16 5.23
CA GLU A 59 5.84 -6.49 5.31
C GLU A 59 6.39 -6.76 6.70
N GLU A 60 7.09 -5.80 7.28
CA GLU A 60 7.64 -5.93 8.63
C GLU A 60 6.54 -6.12 9.67
N MET A 61 5.37 -5.52 9.43
CA MET A 61 4.22 -5.69 10.31
C MET A 61 3.42 -6.96 10.03
N GLY A 62 3.78 -7.71 8.99
CA GLY A 62 3.07 -8.93 8.63
C GLY A 62 1.75 -8.70 7.89
N ILE A 63 1.51 -7.49 7.39
CA ILE A 63 0.27 -7.16 6.68
C ILE A 63 0.31 -7.68 5.25
N ILE A 64 1.47 -7.60 4.60
CA ILE A 64 1.65 -8.07 3.23
C ILE A 64 2.91 -8.91 3.12
N ASN A 65 3.02 -9.66 2.03
CA ASN A 65 4.21 -10.41 1.69
C ASN A 65 4.77 -9.87 0.38
N LEU A 66 5.99 -9.32 0.41
CA LEU A 66 6.58 -8.71 -0.78
C LEU A 66 6.77 -9.69 -1.94
N SER A 67 6.85 -11.00 -1.66
CA SER A 67 6.95 -11.99 -2.73
C SER A 67 5.68 -12.06 -3.59
N LEU A 68 4.58 -11.49 -3.11
CA LEU A 68 3.31 -11.44 -3.84
C LEU A 68 3.14 -10.16 -4.65
N ILE A 69 4.11 -9.26 -4.62
CA ILE A 69 4.02 -8.02 -5.38
C ILE A 69 4.18 -8.33 -6.87
N HIS A 70 3.22 -7.87 -7.63
CA HIS A 70 3.24 -8.00 -9.08
C HIS A 70 4.30 -7.05 -9.66
N ILE A 71 5.19 -7.57 -10.48
CA ILE A 71 6.28 -6.80 -11.08
C ILE A 71 5.98 -6.56 -12.56
#